data_fccfc5690454ce46bbc70827d7c0faf5
#
_entry.id   fccfc5690454ce46bbc70827d7c0faf5
#
_cell.length_a   1.000
_cell.length_b   1.000
_cell.length_c   1.000
_cell.angle_alpha   90.00
_cell.angle_beta   90.00
_cell.angle_gamma   90.00
#
_symmetry.space_group_name_H-M   'P 1'
#
loop_
_entity.id
_entity.type
_entity.pdbx_description
1 polymer ?
#
loop_
_entity_poly.entity_id
_entity_poly.type
_entity_poly.pdbx_seq_one_letter_code
_entity_poly.pdbx_strand_id
1 'polypeptide(L)'
;MQTFLAFIVAILILVSLHEFGHYIVARWCGVKVVRFSVGFGKPFFTRKRGDTEWCLAPIPLGGYVKMVDTREGEVAEADLPYAFDKQHPARRIAIVAAGPLTNLILAVLLYGLSFSFGVTELRPYVGMVEPASIAAKAGFQAGDKIVSVNGIAVKDWSDAQTEMVLNLEAGPVKVAVQTASNTQAIRIIDAAGKPEAGKVAKNQGNIGLLPFRITNRIGKVLAKSPAEKAGLKENDKLLTADGKPIESWQAWTELFRASPGKRIELTYERDGKILATAIRPDSVEQSAGVLVGRAGLAAQADKEWDKTIRYRYTPSVAQAFELGWNKTVNYSWTTLKFFGKLVTGNASLNHISGPLTIADVAGQSAKLGLQSYLEFLALVSISLGVLNLLPIPVLDGGHLVFYTAEWIRGKPLSERIQAVGLRFGLAAMLLMMAVAFFNDINRLFG
;
A
#
# COMPACT_ATOMS: atom_id res chain seq x y z
N MET A 1 1.97 -0.50 -24.06
CA MET A 1 3.21 -1.28 -24.21
C MET A 1 4.15 -1.11 -23.01
N GLN A 2 4.49 0.12 -22.62
CA GLN A 2 5.38 0.38 -21.46
C GLN A 2 4.86 -0.20 -20.14
N THR A 3 3.55 -0.05 -19.84
CA THR A 3 2.89 -0.63 -18.66
C THR A 3 3.04 -2.15 -18.58
N PHE A 4 2.75 -2.82 -19.70
CA PHE A 4 2.88 -4.27 -19.79
C PHE A 4 4.32 -4.74 -19.60
N LEU A 5 5.29 -4.06 -20.22
CA LEU A 5 6.70 -4.38 -20.07
C LEU A 5 7.17 -4.20 -18.63
N ALA A 6 6.80 -3.07 -17.97
CA ALA A 6 7.12 -2.84 -16.58
C ALA A 6 6.56 -3.92 -15.66
N PHE A 7 5.32 -4.33 -15.87
CA PHE A 7 4.69 -5.41 -15.10
C PHE A 7 5.40 -6.75 -15.30
N ILE A 8 5.72 -7.14 -16.55
CA ILE A 8 6.41 -8.39 -16.84
C ILE A 8 7.80 -8.40 -16.21
N VAL A 9 8.55 -7.30 -16.32
CA VAL A 9 9.89 -7.17 -15.69
C VAL A 9 9.78 -7.30 -14.17
N ALA A 10 8.77 -6.66 -13.55
CA ALA A 10 8.53 -6.78 -12.11
C ALA A 10 8.31 -8.23 -11.69
N ILE A 11 7.36 -8.92 -12.33
CA ILE A 11 7.05 -10.32 -12.01
C ILE A 11 8.29 -11.22 -12.21
N LEU A 12 8.98 -11.08 -13.34
CA LEU A 12 10.18 -11.87 -13.62
C LEU A 12 11.25 -11.70 -12.54
N ILE A 13 11.56 -10.46 -12.12
CA ILE A 13 12.55 -10.20 -11.07
C ILE A 13 12.10 -10.80 -9.74
N LEU A 14 10.88 -10.47 -9.31
CA LEU A 14 10.40 -10.81 -7.96
C LEU A 14 10.23 -12.32 -7.79
N VAL A 15 9.66 -13.00 -8.79
CA VAL A 15 9.45 -14.43 -8.72
C VAL A 15 10.76 -15.19 -8.91
N SER A 16 11.62 -14.78 -9.86
CA SER A 16 12.90 -15.45 -10.06
C SER A 16 13.79 -15.42 -8.81
N LEU A 17 13.79 -14.28 -8.08
CA LEU A 17 14.55 -14.15 -6.84
C LEU A 17 13.91 -14.93 -5.69
N HIS A 18 12.58 -15.01 -5.64
CA HIS A 18 11.87 -15.87 -4.72
C HIS A 18 12.29 -17.35 -4.91
N GLU A 19 12.17 -17.86 -6.12
CA GLU A 19 12.58 -19.23 -6.46
C GLU A 19 14.07 -19.47 -6.21
N PHE A 20 14.89 -18.44 -6.46
CA PHE A 20 16.34 -18.51 -6.20
C PHE A 20 16.64 -18.65 -4.70
N GLY A 21 15.81 -18.08 -3.83
CA GLY A 21 15.88 -18.30 -2.38
C GLY A 21 15.74 -19.77 -2.02
N HIS A 22 14.70 -20.44 -2.53
CA HIS A 22 14.50 -21.88 -2.35
C HIS A 22 15.68 -22.69 -2.90
N TYR A 23 16.15 -22.34 -4.09
CA TYR A 23 17.26 -23.02 -4.75
C TYR A 23 18.55 -22.98 -3.91
N ILE A 24 18.95 -21.80 -3.45
CA ILE A 24 20.19 -21.64 -2.67
C ILE A 24 20.14 -22.46 -1.39
N VAL A 25 19.05 -22.33 -0.62
CA VAL A 25 18.94 -22.99 0.67
C VAL A 25 18.76 -24.49 0.50
N ALA A 26 18.07 -24.96 -0.54
CA ALA A 26 18.00 -26.37 -0.89
C ALA A 26 19.40 -26.95 -1.11
N ARG A 27 20.24 -26.28 -1.90
CA ARG A 27 21.64 -26.68 -2.14
C ARG A 27 22.48 -26.68 -0.86
N TRP A 28 22.34 -25.67 0.00
CA TRP A 28 23.03 -25.62 1.30
C TRP A 28 22.57 -26.74 2.25
N CYS A 29 21.31 -27.13 2.20
CA CYS A 29 20.77 -28.24 2.98
C CYS A 29 21.12 -29.64 2.40
N GLY A 30 21.85 -29.70 1.27
CA GLY A 30 22.24 -30.94 0.61
C GLY A 30 21.12 -31.58 -0.23
N VAL A 31 20.07 -30.82 -0.58
CA VAL A 31 19.00 -31.29 -1.48
C VAL A 31 19.40 -31.13 -2.94
N LYS A 32 19.21 -32.16 -3.74
CA LYS A 32 19.48 -32.13 -5.17
C LYS A 32 18.36 -31.42 -5.90
N VAL A 33 18.70 -30.31 -6.57
CA VAL A 33 17.76 -29.55 -7.42
C VAL A 33 17.97 -29.98 -8.87
N VAL A 34 16.92 -30.55 -9.49
CA VAL A 34 16.96 -31.07 -10.86
C VAL A 34 16.58 -30.01 -11.89
N ARG A 35 15.71 -29.05 -11.53
CA ARG A 35 15.35 -27.98 -12.45
C ARG A 35 15.06 -26.66 -11.72
N PHE A 36 15.54 -25.57 -12.32
CA PHE A 36 15.16 -24.20 -11.97
C PHE A 36 14.54 -23.55 -13.20
N SER A 37 13.29 -23.15 -13.13
CA SER A 37 12.59 -22.55 -14.26
C SER A 37 12.11 -21.13 -13.94
N VAL A 38 12.42 -20.20 -14.83
CA VAL A 38 11.78 -18.89 -14.89
C VAL A 38 10.69 -18.98 -15.95
N GLY A 39 9.44 -18.79 -15.52
CA GLY A 39 8.27 -18.99 -16.37
C GLY A 39 7.71 -20.41 -16.32
N PHE A 40 6.50 -20.55 -16.84
CA PHE A 40 5.80 -21.82 -17.02
C PHE A 40 5.68 -22.19 -18.51
N GLY A 41 5.43 -23.49 -18.75
CA GLY A 41 5.24 -24.05 -20.08
C GLY A 41 6.47 -24.77 -20.61
N LYS A 42 6.48 -25.08 -21.92
CA LYS A 42 7.60 -25.78 -22.56
C LYS A 42 8.78 -24.80 -22.69
N PRO A 43 9.95 -25.08 -22.06
CA PRO A 43 11.08 -24.18 -22.13
C PRO A 43 11.54 -23.94 -23.58
N PHE A 44 11.82 -22.70 -23.92
CA PHE A 44 12.43 -22.34 -25.20
C PHE A 44 13.97 -22.20 -25.08
N PHE A 45 14.47 -22.09 -23.85
CA PHE A 45 15.90 -22.12 -23.55
C PHE A 45 16.16 -23.03 -22.35
N THR A 46 17.14 -23.91 -22.48
CA THR A 46 17.55 -24.84 -21.44
C THR A 46 19.06 -24.99 -21.42
N ARG A 47 19.65 -24.87 -20.22
CA ARG A 47 21.08 -25.07 -19.99
C ARG A 47 21.31 -25.89 -18.75
N LYS A 48 21.98 -27.03 -18.87
CA LYS A 48 22.38 -27.86 -17.73
C LYS A 48 23.69 -27.36 -17.13
N ARG A 49 23.70 -27.16 -15.79
CA ARG A 49 24.91 -26.83 -15.03
C ARG A 49 24.95 -27.66 -13.75
N GLY A 50 25.87 -28.59 -13.66
CA GLY A 50 25.89 -29.60 -12.59
C GLY A 50 24.64 -30.49 -12.68
N ASP A 51 23.97 -30.66 -11.56
CA ASP A 51 22.73 -31.45 -11.46
C ASP A 51 21.48 -30.69 -11.91
N THR A 52 21.56 -29.38 -12.02
CA THR A 52 20.41 -28.50 -12.26
C THR A 52 20.30 -28.10 -13.73
N GLU A 53 19.10 -28.28 -14.26
CA GLU A 53 18.65 -27.78 -15.55
C GLU A 53 18.03 -26.39 -15.37
N TRP A 54 18.64 -25.35 -15.96
CA TRP A 54 18.16 -23.98 -15.94
C TRP A 54 17.31 -23.73 -17.17
N CYS A 55 16.06 -23.31 -16.95
CA CYS A 55 15.06 -23.17 -17.99
C CYS A 55 14.50 -21.75 -18.04
N LEU A 56 14.23 -21.27 -19.28
CA LEU A 56 13.37 -20.12 -19.53
C LEU A 56 12.15 -20.61 -20.31
N ALA A 57 10.96 -20.23 -19.83
CA ALA A 57 9.69 -20.64 -20.41
C ALA A 57 8.82 -19.43 -20.80
N PRO A 58 7.87 -19.58 -21.77
CA PRO A 58 7.21 -18.47 -22.42
C PRO A 58 6.16 -17.74 -21.56
N ILE A 59 5.64 -18.36 -20.49
CA ILE A 59 4.61 -17.76 -19.65
C ILE A 59 5.30 -17.12 -18.42
N PRO A 60 5.51 -15.79 -18.40
CA PRO A 60 6.33 -15.12 -17.38
C PRO A 60 5.55 -14.79 -16.10
N LEU A 61 4.57 -15.60 -15.73
CA LEU A 61 3.69 -15.39 -14.58
C LEU A 61 4.15 -16.16 -13.32
N GLY A 62 5.40 -16.64 -13.31
CA GLY A 62 5.91 -17.42 -12.19
C GLY A 62 7.22 -18.12 -12.51
N GLY A 63 7.58 -19.09 -11.69
CA GLY A 63 8.72 -19.97 -11.84
C GLY A 63 8.54 -21.18 -10.94
N TYR A 64 9.51 -22.07 -10.91
CA TYR A 64 9.55 -23.17 -9.97
C TYR A 64 10.96 -23.76 -9.80
N VAL A 65 11.19 -24.28 -8.61
CA VAL A 65 12.38 -25.08 -8.28
C VAL A 65 11.93 -26.52 -8.11
N LYS A 66 12.37 -27.41 -9.00
CA LYS A 66 12.10 -28.83 -8.87
C LYS A 66 13.27 -29.51 -8.15
N MET A 67 12.97 -30.07 -6.99
CA MET A 67 13.90 -30.85 -6.18
C MET A 67 13.67 -32.34 -6.43
N VAL A 68 14.63 -33.18 -6.08
CA VAL A 68 14.38 -34.62 -6.01
C VAL A 68 13.45 -34.90 -4.85
N ASP A 69 12.33 -35.56 -5.10
CA ASP A 69 11.29 -35.93 -4.12
C ASP A 69 10.68 -37.27 -4.45
N THR A 70 10.68 -38.23 -3.52
CA THR A 70 10.19 -39.59 -3.74
C THR A 70 8.68 -39.67 -3.91
N ARG A 71 7.96 -38.60 -3.60
CA ARG A 71 6.51 -38.49 -3.75
C ARG A 71 6.09 -38.09 -5.18
N GLU A 72 7.02 -37.57 -5.98
CA GLU A 72 6.76 -37.05 -7.32
C GLU A 72 7.15 -38.06 -8.43
N GLY A 73 7.70 -39.21 -8.07
CA GLY A 73 8.09 -40.27 -9.02
C GLY A 73 9.21 -41.14 -8.51
N GLU A 74 9.66 -42.10 -9.38
CA GLU A 74 10.80 -42.94 -9.07
C GLU A 74 12.10 -42.15 -8.97
N VAL A 75 12.84 -42.34 -7.89
CA VAL A 75 14.13 -41.71 -7.61
C VAL A 75 15.21 -42.78 -7.62
N ALA A 76 16.31 -42.51 -8.35
CA ALA A 76 17.46 -43.40 -8.36
C ALA A 76 18.01 -43.59 -6.92
N GLU A 77 18.45 -44.81 -6.57
CA GLU A 77 18.96 -45.12 -5.23
C GLU A 77 20.09 -44.18 -4.78
N ALA A 78 20.96 -43.76 -5.72
CA ALA A 78 22.04 -42.82 -5.47
C ALA A 78 21.55 -41.41 -5.08
N ASP A 79 20.33 -41.06 -5.46
CA ASP A 79 19.75 -39.73 -5.19
C ASP A 79 18.84 -39.70 -3.96
N LEU A 80 18.49 -40.84 -3.39
CA LEU A 80 17.62 -40.93 -2.21
C LEU A 80 18.13 -40.10 -0.99
N PRO A 81 19.44 -40.08 -0.67
CA PRO A 81 19.94 -39.26 0.43
C PRO A 81 19.78 -37.74 0.21
N TYR A 82 19.66 -37.32 -1.04
CA TYR A 82 19.50 -35.93 -1.46
C TYR A 82 18.07 -35.53 -1.75
N ALA A 83 17.09 -36.45 -1.52
CA ALA A 83 15.68 -36.18 -1.74
C ALA A 83 15.13 -35.24 -0.64
N PHE A 84 14.30 -34.29 -1.08
CA PHE A 84 13.71 -33.26 -0.20
C PHE A 84 12.85 -33.87 0.91
N ASP A 85 11.99 -34.83 0.57
CA ASP A 85 11.08 -35.49 1.52
C ASP A 85 11.81 -36.36 2.55
N LYS A 86 13.05 -36.78 2.27
CA LYS A 86 13.90 -37.53 3.20
C LYS A 86 14.70 -36.65 4.15
N GLN A 87 14.72 -35.33 3.94
CA GLN A 87 15.43 -34.41 4.81
C GLN A 87 14.71 -34.22 6.14
N HIS A 88 15.50 -33.92 7.18
CA HIS A 88 14.94 -33.55 8.48
C HIS A 88 13.97 -32.35 8.36
N PRO A 89 12.83 -32.33 9.07
CA PRO A 89 11.82 -31.27 8.97
C PRO A 89 12.40 -29.84 9.06
N ALA A 90 13.38 -29.62 9.94
CA ALA A 90 14.03 -28.29 10.06
C ALA A 90 14.70 -27.83 8.75
N ARG A 91 15.32 -28.73 7.97
CA ARG A 91 15.90 -28.39 6.66
C ARG A 91 14.81 -28.07 5.66
N ARG A 92 13.71 -28.83 5.65
CA ARG A 92 12.55 -28.56 4.78
C ARG A 92 11.89 -27.22 5.11
N ILE A 93 11.75 -26.88 6.40
CA ILE A 93 11.27 -25.58 6.87
C ILE A 93 12.20 -24.47 6.36
N ALA A 94 13.52 -24.63 6.54
CA ALA A 94 14.48 -23.63 6.07
C ALA A 94 14.41 -23.38 4.56
N ILE A 95 14.30 -24.47 3.77
CA ILE A 95 14.17 -24.40 2.31
C ILE A 95 12.89 -23.66 1.89
N VAL A 96 11.75 -24.01 2.50
CA VAL A 96 10.48 -23.40 2.13
C VAL A 96 10.37 -21.94 2.63
N ALA A 97 10.92 -21.62 3.80
CA ALA A 97 10.94 -20.24 4.28
C ALA A 97 11.87 -19.32 3.44
N ALA A 98 12.84 -19.90 2.74
CA ALA A 98 13.86 -19.13 2.02
C ALA A 98 13.29 -18.26 0.91
N GLY A 99 12.28 -18.72 0.16
CA GLY A 99 11.63 -17.92 -0.88
C GLY A 99 11.00 -16.62 -0.33
N PRO A 100 10.05 -16.73 0.60
CA PRO A 100 9.46 -15.55 1.24
C PRO A 100 10.48 -14.62 1.90
N LEU A 101 11.46 -15.17 2.62
CA LEU A 101 12.51 -14.37 3.26
C LEU A 101 13.39 -13.64 2.23
N THR A 102 13.69 -14.27 1.10
CA THR A 102 14.42 -13.61 0.00
C THR A 102 13.65 -12.40 -0.52
N ASN A 103 12.32 -12.49 -0.64
CA ASN A 103 11.50 -11.34 -1.04
C ASN A 103 11.54 -10.22 0.00
N LEU A 104 11.52 -10.51 1.29
CA LEU A 104 11.65 -9.49 2.33
C LEU A 104 13.03 -8.84 2.34
N ILE A 105 14.10 -9.63 2.16
CA ILE A 105 15.47 -9.11 2.01
C ILE A 105 15.57 -8.24 0.76
N LEU A 106 15.03 -8.70 -0.37
CA LEU A 106 15.00 -7.92 -1.60
C LEU A 106 14.28 -6.58 -1.42
N ALA A 107 13.19 -6.55 -0.68
CA ALA A 107 12.48 -5.31 -0.39
C ALA A 107 13.36 -4.30 0.38
N VAL A 108 14.12 -4.77 1.38
CA VAL A 108 15.08 -3.92 2.11
C VAL A 108 16.15 -3.37 1.14
N LEU A 109 16.69 -4.22 0.26
CA LEU A 109 17.68 -3.81 -0.72
C LEU A 109 17.13 -2.78 -1.72
N LEU A 110 15.93 -2.99 -2.23
CA LEU A 110 15.28 -2.09 -3.18
C LEU A 110 14.92 -0.74 -2.56
N TYR A 111 14.39 -0.73 -1.32
CA TYR A 111 14.14 0.52 -0.59
C TYR A 111 15.46 1.22 -0.23
N GLY A 112 16.47 0.50 0.25
CA GLY A 112 17.78 1.07 0.56
C GLY A 112 18.39 1.72 -0.67
N LEU A 113 18.33 1.05 -1.81
CA LEU A 113 18.79 1.60 -3.08
C LEU A 113 17.95 2.82 -3.51
N SER A 114 16.62 2.75 -3.40
CA SER A 114 15.74 3.88 -3.72
C SER A 114 16.07 5.10 -2.85
N PHE A 115 16.21 4.92 -1.55
CA PHE A 115 16.49 6.01 -0.61
C PHE A 115 17.90 6.61 -0.77
N SER A 116 18.86 5.84 -1.31
CA SER A 116 20.17 6.37 -1.66
C SER A 116 20.13 7.46 -2.74
N PHE A 117 19.05 7.51 -3.55
CA PHE A 117 18.82 8.61 -4.49
C PHE A 117 18.23 9.87 -3.83
N GLY A 118 17.95 9.82 -2.55
CA GLY A 118 17.33 10.88 -1.73
C GLY A 118 15.91 10.56 -1.32
N VAL A 119 15.54 11.07 -0.15
CA VAL A 119 14.22 10.92 0.45
C VAL A 119 13.54 12.27 0.48
N THR A 120 12.27 12.30 0.10
CA THR A 120 11.43 13.50 0.22
C THR A 120 10.49 13.29 1.40
N GLU A 121 10.61 14.15 2.39
CA GLU A 121 9.77 14.16 3.58
C GLU A 121 8.99 15.48 3.72
N LEU A 122 7.99 15.47 4.58
CA LEU A 122 7.18 16.64 4.86
C LEU A 122 7.63 17.24 6.20
N ARG A 123 7.95 18.52 6.20
CA ARG A 123 8.18 19.25 7.45
C ARG A 123 6.90 19.24 8.30
N PRO A 124 7.01 19.27 9.63
CA PRO A 124 5.87 19.10 10.53
C PRO A 124 5.01 20.39 10.62
N TYR A 125 4.53 20.87 9.49
CA TYR A 125 3.64 22.02 9.40
C TYR A 125 2.19 21.61 9.20
N VAL A 126 1.29 22.23 9.92
CA VAL A 126 -0.15 22.09 9.73
C VAL A 126 -0.58 22.90 8.52
N GLY A 127 -0.96 22.24 7.43
CA GLY A 127 -1.50 22.92 6.25
C GLY A 127 -2.98 23.23 6.38
N MET A 128 -3.75 22.28 6.88
CA MET A 128 -5.20 22.39 7.06
C MET A 128 -5.66 21.66 8.32
N VAL A 129 -6.68 22.20 8.96
CA VAL A 129 -7.38 21.57 10.10
C VAL A 129 -8.81 21.28 9.68
N GLU A 130 -9.23 20.04 9.80
CA GLU A 130 -10.61 19.66 9.49
C GLU A 130 -11.59 20.22 10.51
N PRO A 131 -12.70 20.84 10.09
CA PRO A 131 -13.71 21.37 10.99
C PRO A 131 -14.26 20.30 11.95
N ALA A 132 -14.57 20.70 13.18
CA ALA A 132 -15.11 19.84 14.23
C ALA A 132 -14.26 18.60 14.58
N SER A 133 -13.05 18.50 14.06
CA SER A 133 -12.10 17.42 14.34
C SER A 133 -11.53 17.52 15.77
N ILE A 134 -10.82 16.46 16.19
CA ILE A 134 -10.06 16.45 17.45
C ILE A 134 -9.02 17.57 17.45
N ALA A 135 -8.33 17.76 16.32
CA ALA A 135 -7.33 18.82 16.17
C ALA A 135 -7.95 20.23 16.23
N ALA A 136 -9.12 20.44 15.61
CA ALA A 136 -9.83 21.72 15.72
C ALA A 136 -10.22 22.04 17.17
N LYS A 137 -10.74 21.05 17.91
CA LYS A 137 -11.07 21.18 19.34
C LYS A 137 -9.84 21.46 20.21
N ALA A 138 -8.67 20.93 19.82
CA ALA A 138 -7.39 21.19 20.49
C ALA A 138 -6.79 22.58 20.14
N GLY A 139 -7.43 23.34 19.24
CA GLY A 139 -7.03 24.69 18.87
C GLY A 139 -5.87 24.78 17.88
N PHE A 140 -5.57 23.73 17.13
CA PHE A 140 -4.61 23.79 16.02
C PHE A 140 -5.09 24.75 14.93
N GLN A 141 -4.13 25.42 14.32
CA GLN A 141 -4.36 26.38 13.23
C GLN A 141 -3.48 26.07 12.03
N ALA A 142 -3.96 26.43 10.84
CA ALA A 142 -3.16 26.35 9.63
C ALA A 142 -1.92 27.25 9.76
N GLY A 143 -0.74 26.69 9.50
CA GLY A 143 0.54 27.35 9.67
C GLY A 143 1.25 27.02 10.98
N ASP A 144 0.62 26.33 11.93
CA ASP A 144 1.31 25.80 13.10
C ASP A 144 2.43 24.85 12.66
N LYS A 145 3.66 25.07 13.14
CA LYS A 145 4.78 24.13 13.01
C LYS A 145 4.87 23.31 14.28
N ILE A 146 4.71 22.01 14.20
CA ILE A 146 4.85 21.12 15.34
C ILE A 146 6.33 21.00 15.70
N VAL A 147 6.68 21.25 16.95
CA VAL A 147 8.07 21.24 17.45
C VAL A 147 8.32 19.99 18.30
N SER A 148 7.37 19.66 19.17
CA SER A 148 7.48 18.47 20.00
C SER A 148 6.10 17.93 20.40
N VAL A 149 6.05 16.63 20.72
CA VAL A 149 4.87 15.95 21.25
C VAL A 149 5.26 15.32 22.59
N ASN A 150 4.54 15.67 23.67
CA ASN A 150 4.86 15.27 25.04
C ASN A 150 6.33 15.52 25.44
N GLY A 151 6.95 16.59 24.91
CA GLY A 151 8.35 16.93 25.13
C GLY A 151 9.35 16.22 24.21
N ILE A 152 8.92 15.25 23.40
CA ILE A 152 9.75 14.56 22.41
C ILE A 152 9.79 15.42 21.14
N ALA A 153 10.98 15.87 20.73
CA ALA A 153 11.15 16.66 19.51
C ALA A 153 10.81 15.81 18.27
N VAL A 154 10.08 16.41 17.33
CA VAL A 154 9.70 15.75 16.07
C VAL A 154 10.50 16.35 14.91
N LYS A 155 10.90 15.50 13.97
CA LYS A 155 11.72 15.87 12.81
C LYS A 155 10.86 16.22 11.60
N ASP A 156 9.83 15.45 11.38
CA ASP A 156 8.98 15.52 10.20
C ASP A 156 7.50 15.29 10.56
N TRP A 157 6.66 15.34 9.54
CA TRP A 157 5.22 15.14 9.70
C TRP A 157 4.86 13.72 10.19
N SER A 158 5.58 12.71 9.70
CA SER A 158 5.31 11.30 10.05
C SER A 158 5.63 11.03 11.52
N ASP A 159 6.76 11.55 12.02
CA ASP A 159 7.12 11.48 13.44
C ASP A 159 6.04 12.16 14.30
N ALA A 160 5.64 13.39 13.92
CA ALA A 160 4.63 14.14 14.65
C ALA A 160 3.29 13.39 14.71
N GLN A 161 2.83 12.86 13.58
CA GLN A 161 1.57 12.13 13.51
C GLN A 161 1.64 10.83 14.33
N THR A 162 2.73 10.10 14.22
CA THR A 162 2.94 8.84 14.96
C THR A 162 2.92 9.10 16.46
N GLU A 163 3.68 10.08 16.96
CA GLU A 163 3.75 10.41 18.38
C GLU A 163 2.39 10.89 18.92
N MET A 164 1.66 11.68 18.15
CA MET A 164 0.31 12.11 18.56
C MET A 164 -0.64 10.93 18.68
N VAL A 165 -0.68 10.04 17.67
CA VAL A 165 -1.64 8.93 17.60
C VAL A 165 -1.35 7.86 18.63
N LEU A 166 -0.08 7.49 18.85
CA LEU A 166 0.30 6.48 19.83
C LEU A 166 -0.06 6.87 21.27
N ASN A 167 -0.04 8.15 21.58
CA ASN A 167 -0.30 8.66 22.93
C ASN A 167 -1.77 9.03 23.18
N LEU A 168 -2.66 8.97 22.16
CA LEU A 168 -4.06 9.42 22.28
C LEU A 168 -4.88 8.67 23.33
N GLU A 169 -4.60 7.37 23.54
CA GLU A 169 -5.34 6.54 24.49
C GLU A 169 -4.76 6.61 25.90
N ALA A 170 -3.49 7.03 26.03
CA ALA A 170 -2.79 7.06 27.32
C ALA A 170 -3.14 8.30 28.16
N GLY A 171 -3.67 9.36 27.56
CA GLY A 171 -4.03 10.60 28.23
C GLY A 171 -3.98 11.84 27.34
N PRO A 172 -4.06 13.05 27.90
CA PRO A 172 -3.93 14.28 27.14
C PRO A 172 -2.55 14.40 26.50
N VAL A 173 -2.52 14.61 25.16
CA VAL A 173 -1.27 14.79 24.41
C VAL A 173 -0.93 16.28 24.31
N LYS A 174 0.21 16.68 24.85
CA LYS A 174 0.71 18.07 24.78
C LYS A 174 1.57 18.25 23.54
N VAL A 175 1.16 19.11 22.62
CA VAL A 175 1.88 19.41 21.39
C VAL A 175 2.39 20.85 21.44
N ALA A 176 3.71 21.03 21.50
CA ALA A 176 4.31 22.33 21.37
C ALA A 176 4.37 22.72 19.90
N VAL A 177 3.86 23.88 19.57
CA VAL A 177 3.84 24.42 18.21
C VAL A 177 4.45 25.83 18.17
N GLN A 178 5.06 26.15 17.04
CA GLN A 178 5.39 27.51 16.64
C GLN A 178 4.30 27.97 15.68
N THR A 179 3.57 29.01 16.08
CA THR A 179 2.45 29.53 15.28
C THR A 179 2.92 30.24 14.01
N ALA A 180 2.01 30.55 13.09
CA ALA A 180 2.31 31.34 11.90
C ALA A 180 2.88 32.73 12.22
N SER A 181 2.56 33.31 13.39
CA SER A 181 3.12 34.57 13.91
C SER A 181 4.46 34.40 14.66
N ASN A 182 5.08 33.22 14.55
CA ASN A 182 6.38 32.89 15.17
C ASN A 182 6.36 32.85 16.70
N THR A 183 5.20 32.77 17.34
CA THR A 183 5.06 32.61 18.79
C THR A 183 4.96 31.12 19.17
N GLN A 184 5.42 30.78 20.37
CA GLN A 184 5.25 29.44 20.90
C GLN A 184 3.87 29.27 21.53
N ALA A 185 3.23 28.13 21.28
CA ALA A 185 1.96 27.74 21.89
C ALA A 185 1.93 26.27 22.20
N ILE A 186 1.07 25.88 23.14
CA ILE A 186 0.82 24.45 23.43
C ILE A 186 -0.62 24.11 22.99
N ARG A 187 -0.77 23.09 22.18
CA ARG A 187 -2.05 22.51 21.81
C ARG A 187 -2.25 21.26 22.65
N ILE A 188 -3.42 21.07 23.24
CA ILE A 188 -3.70 19.91 24.08
C ILE A 188 -4.77 19.06 23.41
N ILE A 189 -4.39 17.85 23.00
CA ILE A 189 -5.31 16.87 22.42
C ILE A 189 -5.83 16.03 23.58
N ASP A 190 -7.07 16.24 24.00
CA ASP A 190 -7.73 15.47 25.05
C ASP A 190 -8.80 14.59 24.42
N ALA A 191 -8.41 13.37 24.04
CA ALA A 191 -9.28 12.38 23.40
C ALA A 191 -9.34 11.05 24.17
N ALA A 192 -8.57 10.90 25.24
CA ALA A 192 -8.53 9.67 26.03
C ALA A 192 -9.90 9.32 26.60
N GLY A 193 -10.33 8.05 26.45
CA GLY A 193 -11.63 7.58 26.90
C GLY A 193 -12.85 8.14 26.15
N LYS A 194 -12.65 8.97 25.13
CA LYS A 194 -13.74 9.53 24.32
C LYS A 194 -13.98 8.69 23.04
N PRO A 195 -15.22 8.60 22.53
CA PRO A 195 -15.53 7.84 21.31
C PRO A 195 -14.72 8.27 20.08
N GLU A 196 -14.26 9.53 20.08
CA GLU A 196 -13.43 10.09 19.02
C GLU A 196 -12.07 9.41 18.91
N ALA A 197 -11.44 9.01 20.01
CA ALA A 197 -10.17 8.29 19.99
C ALA A 197 -10.29 6.95 19.24
N GLY A 198 -11.38 6.21 19.49
CA GLY A 198 -11.66 4.97 18.76
C GLY A 198 -11.94 5.17 17.25
N LYS A 199 -12.44 6.35 16.85
CA LYS A 199 -12.60 6.71 15.44
C LYS A 199 -11.28 7.00 14.75
N VAL A 200 -10.30 7.55 15.45
CA VAL A 200 -8.96 7.82 14.91
C VAL A 200 -8.29 6.54 14.44
N ALA A 201 -8.37 5.47 15.23
CA ALA A 201 -7.83 4.16 14.85
C ALA A 201 -8.51 3.61 13.58
N LYS A 202 -9.81 3.85 13.39
CA LYS A 202 -10.58 3.47 12.19
C LYS A 202 -10.22 4.34 10.97
N ASN A 203 -9.86 5.61 11.19
CA ASN A 203 -9.52 6.59 10.15
C ASN A 203 -8.01 6.68 9.89
N GLN A 204 -7.28 5.58 10.02
CA GLN A 204 -5.84 5.52 9.73
C GLN A 204 -4.99 6.54 10.51
N GLY A 205 -5.39 6.87 11.72
CA GLY A 205 -4.68 7.82 12.56
C GLY A 205 -4.95 9.31 12.24
N ASN A 206 -5.95 9.61 11.42
CA ASN A 206 -6.29 11.00 11.12
C ASN A 206 -7.05 11.65 12.31
N ILE A 207 -6.41 12.63 12.94
CA ILE A 207 -6.98 13.46 14.00
C ILE A 207 -7.59 14.78 13.48
N GLY A 208 -7.66 14.92 12.16
CA GLY A 208 -8.12 16.13 11.49
C GLY A 208 -7.03 17.17 11.21
N LEU A 209 -5.74 16.75 11.24
CA LEU A 209 -4.60 17.54 10.79
C LEU A 209 -4.13 17.03 9.45
N LEU A 210 -3.93 17.94 8.51
CA LEU A 210 -3.37 17.66 7.19
C LEU A 210 -2.17 18.57 6.92
N PRO A 211 -1.07 18.04 6.37
CA PRO A 211 0.10 18.86 6.03
C PRO A 211 -0.14 19.70 4.78
N PHE A 212 -1.12 19.34 3.96
CA PHE A 212 -1.40 19.98 2.67
C PHE A 212 -2.30 21.20 2.85
N ARG A 213 -2.15 22.16 1.92
CA ARG A 213 -3.11 23.25 1.71
C ARG A 213 -3.79 23.10 0.36
N ILE A 214 -5.04 23.52 0.33
CA ILE A 214 -5.83 23.63 -0.90
C ILE A 214 -6.25 25.07 -1.08
N THR A 215 -6.40 25.48 -2.32
CA THR A 215 -6.86 26.82 -2.70
C THR A 215 -8.34 26.79 -3.09
N ASN A 216 -8.95 27.97 -3.25
CA ASN A 216 -10.30 28.10 -3.84
C ASN A 216 -10.29 28.00 -5.37
N ARG A 217 -9.23 27.41 -5.95
CA ARG A 217 -9.17 27.13 -7.38
C ARG A 217 -9.50 25.68 -7.66
N ILE A 218 -10.10 25.45 -8.80
CA ILE A 218 -10.40 24.12 -9.30
C ILE A 218 -9.10 23.45 -9.76
N GLY A 219 -8.75 22.32 -9.16
CA GLY A 219 -7.58 21.52 -9.54
C GLY A 219 -7.91 20.48 -10.59
N LYS A 220 -9.15 19.94 -10.57
CA LYS A 220 -9.62 18.97 -11.56
C LYS A 220 -11.12 19.03 -11.72
N VAL A 221 -11.58 18.89 -12.95
CA VAL A 221 -12.97 18.69 -13.31
C VAL A 221 -13.14 17.25 -13.79
N LEU A 222 -14.09 16.53 -13.23
CA LEU A 222 -14.37 15.15 -13.64
C LEU A 222 -15.18 15.15 -14.95
N ALA A 223 -14.83 14.26 -15.87
CA ALA A 223 -15.55 14.08 -17.11
C ALA A 223 -17.01 13.69 -16.87
N LYS A 224 -17.91 14.21 -17.70
CA LYS A 224 -19.38 14.01 -17.64
C LYS A 224 -20.03 14.51 -16.35
N SER A 225 -19.32 15.25 -15.52
CA SER A 225 -19.84 15.81 -14.27
C SER A 225 -20.69 17.06 -14.46
N PRO A 226 -21.48 17.45 -13.42
CA PRO A 226 -22.18 18.75 -13.41
C PRO A 226 -21.26 19.94 -13.63
N ALA A 227 -20.03 19.90 -13.09
CA ALA A 227 -19.06 20.97 -13.26
C ALA A 227 -18.58 21.13 -14.72
N GLU A 228 -18.33 20.02 -15.41
CA GLU A 228 -17.98 20.06 -16.83
C GLU A 228 -19.14 20.60 -17.66
N LYS A 229 -20.38 20.15 -17.39
CA LYS A 229 -21.59 20.63 -18.05
C LYS A 229 -21.82 22.13 -17.82
N ALA A 230 -21.42 22.65 -16.64
CA ALA A 230 -21.46 24.06 -16.31
C ALA A 230 -20.33 24.88 -16.97
N GLY A 231 -19.42 24.25 -17.71
CA GLY A 231 -18.31 24.90 -18.40
C GLY A 231 -17.16 25.32 -17.48
N LEU A 232 -17.11 24.80 -16.25
CA LEU A 232 -16.00 25.03 -15.30
C LEU A 232 -14.75 24.28 -15.78
N LYS A 233 -13.57 24.87 -15.54
CA LYS A 233 -12.26 24.34 -15.96
C LYS A 233 -11.26 24.36 -14.82
N GLU A 234 -10.16 23.66 -15.01
CA GLU A 234 -9.01 23.75 -14.12
C GLU A 234 -8.49 25.20 -14.04
N ASN A 235 -8.03 25.61 -12.87
CA ASN A 235 -7.57 26.94 -12.49
C ASN A 235 -8.67 28.00 -12.31
N ASP A 236 -9.94 27.72 -12.60
CA ASP A 236 -11.02 28.64 -12.23
C ASP A 236 -11.04 28.85 -10.72
N LYS A 237 -11.13 30.12 -10.27
CA LYS A 237 -11.26 30.45 -8.85
C LYS A 237 -12.74 30.72 -8.55
N LEU A 238 -13.34 29.87 -7.73
CA LEU A 238 -14.71 30.04 -7.30
C LEU A 238 -14.82 31.24 -6.34
N LEU A 239 -15.81 32.13 -6.56
CA LEU A 239 -15.97 33.37 -5.81
C LEU A 239 -17.26 33.40 -4.99
N THR A 240 -18.43 33.27 -5.64
CA THR A 240 -19.73 33.38 -4.99
C THR A 240 -20.67 32.26 -5.40
N ALA A 241 -21.59 31.87 -4.50
CA ALA A 241 -22.74 31.03 -4.79
C ALA A 241 -24.00 31.77 -4.39
N ASP A 242 -24.97 31.86 -5.32
CA ASP A 242 -26.24 32.58 -5.14
C ASP A 242 -26.01 34.00 -4.58
N GLY A 243 -24.99 34.70 -5.11
CA GLY A 243 -24.59 36.05 -4.73
C GLY A 243 -23.83 36.16 -3.40
N LYS A 244 -23.62 35.06 -2.66
CA LYS A 244 -22.89 35.07 -1.39
C LYS A 244 -21.44 34.68 -1.59
N PRO A 245 -20.45 35.41 -1.08
CA PRO A 245 -19.05 35.06 -1.18
C PRO A 245 -18.75 33.79 -0.36
N ILE A 246 -17.92 32.91 -0.92
CA ILE A 246 -17.46 31.69 -0.25
C ILE A 246 -15.94 31.66 -0.29
N GLU A 247 -15.33 31.72 0.90
CA GLU A 247 -13.90 31.94 1.04
C GLU A 247 -13.08 30.65 1.12
N SER A 248 -13.71 29.49 1.38
CA SER A 248 -12.98 28.24 1.56
C SER A 248 -13.52 27.13 0.66
N TRP A 249 -12.62 26.24 0.20
CA TRP A 249 -13.01 25.05 -0.56
C TRP A 249 -13.89 24.11 0.26
N GLN A 250 -13.73 24.07 1.57
CA GLN A 250 -14.56 23.27 2.47
C GLN A 250 -16.01 23.77 2.44
N ALA A 251 -16.23 25.09 2.53
CA ALA A 251 -17.57 25.66 2.43
C ALA A 251 -18.20 25.38 1.05
N TRP A 252 -17.42 25.39 -0.04
CA TRP A 252 -17.87 24.93 -1.36
C TRP A 252 -18.30 23.47 -1.34
N THR A 253 -17.52 22.60 -0.71
CA THR A 253 -17.84 21.16 -0.61
C THR A 253 -19.12 20.94 0.18
N GLU A 254 -19.28 21.63 1.30
CA GLU A 254 -20.48 21.56 2.14
C GLU A 254 -21.72 22.05 1.38
N LEU A 255 -21.62 23.18 0.69
CA LEU A 255 -22.70 23.72 -0.13
C LEU A 255 -23.16 22.74 -1.21
N PHE A 256 -22.22 22.19 -1.98
CA PHE A 256 -22.55 21.22 -3.03
C PHE A 256 -23.18 19.95 -2.44
N ARG A 257 -22.62 19.43 -1.33
CA ARG A 257 -23.18 18.26 -0.64
C ARG A 257 -24.61 18.47 -0.12
N ALA A 258 -24.88 19.66 0.41
CA ALA A 258 -26.20 20.02 0.94
C ALA A 258 -27.24 20.34 -0.16
N SER A 259 -26.84 20.38 -1.42
CA SER A 259 -27.68 20.83 -2.54
C SER A 259 -27.84 19.78 -3.63
N PRO A 260 -28.26 18.52 -3.33
CA PRO A 260 -28.49 17.50 -4.34
C PRO A 260 -29.59 17.94 -5.33
N GLY A 261 -29.29 17.97 -6.62
CA GLY A 261 -30.23 18.34 -7.69
C GLY A 261 -30.69 19.80 -7.72
N LYS A 262 -30.24 20.65 -6.78
CA LYS A 262 -30.58 22.08 -6.74
C LYS A 262 -29.70 22.87 -7.68
N ARG A 263 -30.29 23.86 -8.36
CA ARG A 263 -29.54 24.83 -9.17
C ARG A 263 -28.89 25.85 -8.26
N ILE A 264 -27.58 26.07 -8.44
CA ILE A 264 -26.76 27.06 -7.72
C ILE A 264 -26.14 27.98 -8.76
N GLU A 265 -26.28 29.28 -8.60
CA GLU A 265 -25.65 30.27 -9.47
C GLU A 265 -24.25 30.57 -8.92
N LEU A 266 -23.23 30.45 -9.77
CA LEU A 266 -21.83 30.62 -9.40
C LEU A 266 -21.23 31.80 -10.13
N THR A 267 -20.37 32.58 -9.42
CA THR A 267 -19.40 33.42 -10.08
C THR A 267 -17.99 32.86 -9.85
N TYR A 268 -17.16 32.97 -10.85
CA TYR A 268 -15.79 32.48 -10.80
C TYR A 268 -14.87 33.40 -11.63
N GLU A 269 -13.59 33.40 -11.28
CA GLU A 269 -12.54 34.11 -12.00
C GLU A 269 -11.79 33.13 -12.93
N ARG A 270 -11.70 33.46 -14.20
CA ARG A 270 -10.88 32.80 -15.21
C ARG A 270 -10.08 33.84 -15.98
N ASP A 271 -8.77 33.69 -16.00
CA ASP A 271 -7.84 34.60 -16.70
C ASP A 271 -8.07 36.09 -16.36
N GLY A 272 -8.32 36.39 -15.07
CA GLY A 272 -8.58 37.71 -14.56
C GLY A 272 -9.98 38.27 -14.86
N LYS A 273 -10.86 37.50 -15.52
CA LYS A 273 -12.23 37.90 -15.80
C LYS A 273 -13.23 37.20 -14.89
N ILE A 274 -14.18 37.94 -14.36
CA ILE A 274 -15.28 37.36 -13.57
C ILE A 274 -16.35 36.87 -14.54
N LEU A 275 -16.68 35.60 -14.45
CA LEU A 275 -17.69 34.93 -15.27
C LEU A 275 -18.76 34.35 -14.34
N ALA A 276 -19.95 34.14 -14.89
CA ALA A 276 -21.06 33.50 -14.20
C ALA A 276 -21.51 32.23 -14.92
N THR A 277 -21.92 31.24 -14.13
CA THR A 277 -22.52 30.01 -14.61
C THR A 277 -23.49 29.45 -13.58
N ALA A 278 -24.22 28.42 -13.93
CA ALA A 278 -25.06 27.69 -12.97
C ALA A 278 -24.67 26.21 -12.96
N ILE A 279 -24.61 25.64 -11.77
CA ILE A 279 -24.34 24.21 -11.56
C ILE A 279 -25.53 23.55 -10.88
N ARG A 280 -25.77 22.29 -11.22
CA ARG A 280 -26.76 21.44 -10.52
C ARG A 280 -26.05 20.15 -10.11
N PRO A 281 -25.60 20.05 -8.83
CA PRO A 281 -24.93 18.84 -8.34
C PRO A 281 -25.80 17.60 -8.52
N ASP A 282 -25.21 16.49 -8.97
CA ASP A 282 -25.91 15.20 -9.07
C ASP A 282 -26.31 14.70 -7.69
N SER A 283 -27.50 14.09 -7.59
CA SER A 283 -27.97 13.46 -6.37
C SER A 283 -27.40 12.05 -6.28
N VAL A 284 -26.53 11.81 -5.31
CA VAL A 284 -25.87 10.52 -5.08
C VAL A 284 -26.22 10.02 -3.67
N GLU A 285 -26.63 8.78 -3.55
CA GLU A 285 -26.87 8.16 -2.25
C GLU A 285 -25.54 7.80 -1.60
N GLN A 286 -25.25 8.36 -0.43
CA GLN A 286 -24.01 8.13 0.30
C GLN A 286 -24.11 6.93 1.26
N SER A 287 -25.23 6.80 1.99
CA SER A 287 -25.55 5.67 2.88
C SER A 287 -27.00 5.76 3.36
N ALA A 288 -27.68 4.62 3.53
CA ALA A 288 -28.99 4.47 4.19
C ALA A 288 -30.03 5.53 3.78
N GLY A 289 -30.14 5.88 2.49
CA GLY A 289 -31.15 6.82 1.98
C GLY A 289 -30.77 8.31 2.07
N VAL A 290 -29.55 8.66 2.53
CA VAL A 290 -29.10 10.05 2.57
C VAL A 290 -28.56 10.46 1.21
N LEU A 291 -29.26 11.37 0.53
CA LEU A 291 -28.83 11.96 -0.73
C LEU A 291 -27.88 13.12 -0.50
N VAL A 292 -26.73 13.11 -1.18
CA VAL A 292 -25.77 14.21 -1.19
C VAL A 292 -25.53 14.71 -2.61
N GLY A 293 -25.28 16.01 -2.73
CA GLY A 293 -24.94 16.61 -4.03
C GLY A 293 -23.49 16.37 -4.41
N ARG A 294 -23.22 16.01 -5.67
CA ARG A 294 -21.90 15.79 -6.22
C ARG A 294 -21.68 16.70 -7.42
N ALA A 295 -20.75 17.65 -7.29
CA ALA A 295 -20.43 18.62 -8.36
C ALA A 295 -19.40 18.08 -9.37
N GLY A 296 -18.53 17.14 -8.96
CA GLY A 296 -17.46 16.60 -9.78
C GLY A 296 -16.25 17.52 -9.92
N LEU A 297 -15.92 18.23 -8.83
CA LEU A 297 -14.78 19.14 -8.71
C LEU A 297 -13.79 18.60 -7.66
N ALA A 298 -12.51 18.84 -7.91
CA ALA A 298 -11.47 18.69 -6.91
C ALA A 298 -10.74 20.04 -6.71
N ALA A 299 -10.31 20.31 -5.47
CA ALA A 299 -9.51 21.49 -5.14
C ALA A 299 -8.14 21.44 -5.79
N GLN A 300 -7.59 22.61 -6.08
CA GLN A 300 -6.19 22.75 -6.44
C GLN A 300 -5.33 22.76 -5.18
N ALA A 301 -4.27 21.92 -5.17
CA ALA A 301 -3.25 21.99 -4.13
C ALA A 301 -2.50 23.32 -4.20
N ASP A 302 -2.18 23.88 -3.04
CA ASP A 302 -1.33 25.08 -2.92
C ASP A 302 0.13 24.69 -3.22
N LYS A 303 0.57 24.94 -4.44
CA LYS A 303 1.92 24.57 -4.91
C LYS A 303 3.05 25.27 -4.16
N GLU A 304 2.83 26.51 -3.71
CA GLU A 304 3.86 27.25 -2.96
C GLU A 304 3.98 26.71 -1.54
N TRP A 305 2.85 26.38 -0.92
CA TRP A 305 2.86 25.68 0.35
C TRP A 305 3.52 24.30 0.23
N ASP A 306 3.20 23.54 -0.82
CA ASP A 306 3.78 22.22 -1.05
C ASP A 306 5.32 22.29 -1.17
N LYS A 307 5.86 23.29 -1.86
CA LYS A 307 7.31 23.53 -1.92
C LYS A 307 7.90 23.88 -0.52
N THR A 308 7.16 24.60 0.31
CA THR A 308 7.61 24.99 1.64
C THR A 308 7.71 23.81 2.58
N ILE A 309 6.74 22.89 2.53
CA ILE A 309 6.68 21.75 3.44
C ILE A 309 7.51 20.57 2.99
N ARG A 310 7.72 20.38 1.68
CA ARG A 310 8.57 19.30 1.16
C ARG A 310 10.03 19.68 1.30
N TYR A 311 10.81 18.77 1.86
CA TYR A 311 12.24 18.84 1.78
C TYR A 311 12.83 17.52 1.34
N ARG A 312 13.91 17.61 0.58
CA ARG A 312 14.64 16.44 0.10
C ARG A 312 16.02 16.42 0.74
N TYR A 313 16.39 15.28 1.24
CA TYR A 313 17.75 15.02 1.73
C TYR A 313 18.24 13.69 1.21
N THR A 314 19.56 13.52 1.17
CA THR A 314 20.19 12.26 0.79
C THR A 314 20.79 11.63 2.04
N PRO A 315 20.21 10.53 2.53
CA PRO A 315 20.75 9.82 3.68
C PRO A 315 22.09 9.17 3.32
N SER A 316 22.94 8.90 4.31
CA SER A 316 24.08 8.01 4.11
C SER A 316 23.60 6.61 3.69
N VAL A 317 24.48 5.82 3.07
CA VAL A 317 24.14 4.46 2.62
C VAL A 317 23.58 3.63 3.78
N ALA A 318 24.22 3.66 4.95
CA ALA A 318 23.74 2.94 6.13
C ALA A 318 22.34 3.39 6.57
N GLN A 319 22.09 4.69 6.62
CA GLN A 319 20.78 5.25 6.94
C GLN A 319 19.72 4.89 5.89
N ALA A 320 20.07 4.86 4.60
CA ALA A 320 19.15 4.45 3.54
C ALA A 320 18.67 3.01 3.71
N PHE A 321 19.58 2.10 4.07
CA PHE A 321 19.23 0.70 4.34
C PHE A 321 18.47 0.52 5.67
N GLU A 322 18.79 1.31 6.71
CA GLU A 322 18.01 1.35 7.96
C GLU A 322 16.56 1.81 7.70
N LEU A 323 16.37 2.88 6.94
CA LEU A 323 15.05 3.33 6.50
C LEU A 323 14.32 2.25 5.69
N GLY A 324 15.05 1.58 4.78
CA GLY A 324 14.52 0.45 4.00
C GLY A 324 14.06 -0.71 4.88
N TRP A 325 14.84 -1.07 5.88
CA TRP A 325 14.48 -2.08 6.88
C TRP A 325 13.22 -1.70 7.64
N ASN A 326 13.19 -0.49 8.22
CA ASN A 326 12.05 0.00 8.99
C ASN A 326 10.77 0.04 8.14
N LYS A 327 10.88 0.51 6.90
CA LYS A 327 9.75 0.53 5.97
C LYS A 327 9.26 -0.88 5.63
N THR A 328 10.18 -1.81 5.39
CA THR A 328 9.84 -3.22 5.11
C THR A 328 9.12 -3.87 6.29
N VAL A 329 9.64 -3.71 7.51
CA VAL A 329 9.01 -4.25 8.73
C VAL A 329 7.61 -3.65 8.96
N ASN A 330 7.48 -2.32 8.82
CA ASN A 330 6.20 -1.64 9.01
C ASN A 330 5.14 -2.07 7.98
N TYR A 331 5.51 -2.17 6.70
CA TYR A 331 4.60 -2.66 5.66
C TYR A 331 4.25 -4.13 5.85
N SER A 332 5.21 -4.99 6.22
CA SER A 332 4.95 -6.40 6.54
C SER A 332 3.95 -6.54 7.66
N TRP A 333 4.13 -5.78 8.75
CA TRP A 333 3.21 -5.78 9.87
C TRP A 333 1.81 -5.26 9.51
N THR A 334 1.75 -4.19 8.72
CA THR A 334 0.49 -3.62 8.24
C THR A 334 -0.25 -4.62 7.33
N THR A 335 0.48 -5.32 6.46
CA THR A 335 -0.08 -6.37 5.60
C THR A 335 -0.65 -7.52 6.44
N LEU A 336 0.08 -8.01 7.44
CA LEU A 336 -0.41 -9.04 8.35
C LEU A 336 -1.66 -8.60 9.12
N LYS A 337 -1.68 -7.36 9.64
CA LYS A 337 -2.87 -6.79 10.30
C LYS A 337 -4.07 -6.71 9.36
N PHE A 338 -3.85 -6.30 8.12
CA PHE A 338 -4.89 -6.23 7.11
C PHE A 338 -5.51 -7.60 6.85
N PHE A 339 -4.67 -8.65 6.66
CA PHE A 339 -5.16 -10.01 6.50
C PHE A 339 -5.88 -10.53 7.74
N GLY A 340 -5.39 -10.23 8.95
CA GLY A 340 -6.10 -10.55 10.19
C GLY A 340 -7.50 -9.92 10.24
N LYS A 341 -7.61 -8.64 9.86
CA LYS A 341 -8.91 -7.95 9.76
C LYS A 341 -9.81 -8.53 8.66
N LEU A 342 -9.24 -8.98 7.55
CA LEU A 342 -9.98 -9.60 6.46
C LEU A 342 -10.62 -10.93 6.92
N VAL A 343 -9.87 -11.77 7.61
CA VAL A 343 -10.34 -13.06 8.16
C VAL A 343 -11.43 -12.85 9.22
N THR A 344 -11.31 -11.78 10.02
CA THR A 344 -12.31 -11.45 11.06
C THR A 344 -13.50 -10.64 10.54
N GLY A 345 -13.60 -10.38 9.22
CA GLY A 345 -14.69 -9.61 8.61
C GLY A 345 -14.66 -8.10 8.90
N ASN A 346 -13.57 -7.60 9.48
CA ASN A 346 -13.40 -6.19 9.86
C ASN A 346 -12.68 -5.34 8.79
N ALA A 347 -12.41 -5.90 7.60
CA ALA A 347 -11.86 -5.19 6.46
C ALA A 347 -12.75 -5.38 5.23
N SER A 348 -12.86 -4.34 4.40
CA SER A 348 -13.60 -4.43 3.13
C SER A 348 -12.79 -5.19 2.08
N LEU A 349 -13.45 -6.11 1.39
CA LEU A 349 -12.88 -6.84 0.25
C LEU A 349 -12.54 -5.90 -0.94
N ASN A 350 -13.12 -4.70 -0.99
CA ASN A 350 -12.86 -3.72 -2.05
C ASN A 350 -11.41 -3.18 -2.06
N HIS A 351 -10.66 -3.41 -0.98
CA HIS A 351 -9.24 -3.03 -0.89
C HIS A 351 -8.29 -4.06 -1.50
N ILE A 352 -8.79 -5.22 -1.93
CA ILE A 352 -7.98 -6.24 -2.61
C ILE A 352 -7.78 -5.80 -4.06
N SER A 353 -6.53 -5.56 -4.44
CA SER A 353 -6.14 -5.22 -5.81
C SER A 353 -5.79 -6.48 -6.59
N GLY A 354 -6.23 -6.56 -7.82
CA GLY A 354 -5.91 -7.65 -8.71
C GLY A 354 -4.74 -7.36 -9.66
N PRO A 355 -4.44 -8.28 -10.56
CA PRO A 355 -3.30 -8.17 -11.48
C PRO A 355 -3.34 -6.94 -12.39
N LEU A 356 -4.53 -6.49 -12.80
CA LEU A 356 -4.68 -5.33 -13.68
C LEU A 356 -4.30 -4.04 -12.95
N THR A 357 -4.74 -3.87 -11.70
CA THR A 357 -4.33 -2.74 -10.86
C THR A 357 -2.82 -2.76 -10.62
N ILE A 358 -2.22 -3.92 -10.33
CA ILE A 358 -0.77 -4.05 -10.12
C ILE A 358 -0.02 -3.67 -11.41
N ALA A 359 -0.49 -4.10 -12.57
CA ALA A 359 0.10 -3.75 -13.85
C ALA A 359 0.03 -2.23 -14.11
N ASP A 360 -1.11 -1.60 -13.83
CA ASP A 360 -1.28 -0.15 -14.01
C ASP A 360 -0.33 0.63 -13.09
N VAL A 361 -0.23 0.27 -11.82
CA VAL A 361 0.70 0.88 -10.86
C VAL A 361 2.16 0.67 -11.28
N ALA A 362 2.52 -0.52 -11.81
CA ALA A 362 3.85 -0.77 -12.37
C ALA A 362 4.18 0.22 -13.49
N GLY A 363 3.24 0.40 -14.43
CA GLY A 363 3.40 1.33 -15.54
C GLY A 363 3.50 2.78 -15.10
N GLN A 364 2.68 3.20 -14.13
CA GLN A 364 2.72 4.55 -13.57
C GLN A 364 4.05 4.80 -12.84
N SER A 365 4.48 3.86 -11.99
CA SER A 365 5.75 3.95 -11.26
C SER A 365 6.95 4.03 -12.21
N ALA A 366 6.96 3.25 -13.28
CA ALA A 366 8.00 3.30 -14.30
C ALA A 366 8.05 4.64 -15.04
N LYS A 367 6.88 5.29 -15.29
CA LYS A 367 6.82 6.64 -15.88
C LYS A 367 7.34 7.72 -14.94
N LEU A 368 7.15 7.56 -13.63
CA LEU A 368 7.65 8.48 -12.61
C LEU A 368 9.17 8.38 -12.41
N GLY A 369 9.80 7.33 -12.94
CA GLY A 369 11.26 7.15 -12.91
C GLY A 369 11.72 5.97 -12.06
N LEU A 370 13.03 5.73 -12.11
CA LEU A 370 13.67 4.56 -11.49
C LEU A 370 13.37 4.46 -9.99
N GLN A 371 13.45 5.56 -9.25
CA GLN A 371 13.23 5.58 -7.81
C GLN A 371 11.83 5.06 -7.45
N SER A 372 10.80 5.60 -8.10
CA SER A 372 9.41 5.17 -7.88
C SER A 372 9.18 3.70 -8.29
N TYR A 373 9.86 3.24 -9.33
CA TYR A 373 9.75 1.86 -9.76
C TYR A 373 10.42 0.88 -8.78
N LEU A 374 11.58 1.26 -8.20
CA LEU A 374 12.23 0.48 -7.13
C LEU A 374 11.34 0.38 -5.88
N GLU A 375 10.67 1.48 -5.48
CA GLU A 375 9.74 1.47 -4.36
C GLU A 375 8.50 0.60 -4.62
N PHE A 376 7.98 0.63 -5.85
CA PHE A 376 6.92 -0.27 -6.28
C PHE A 376 7.36 -1.74 -6.20
N LEU A 377 8.54 -2.08 -6.75
CA LEU A 377 9.09 -3.44 -6.66
C LEU A 377 9.27 -3.89 -5.21
N ALA A 378 9.76 -3.02 -4.33
CA ALA A 378 9.91 -3.31 -2.91
C ALA A 378 8.56 -3.62 -2.25
N LEU A 379 7.53 -2.81 -2.52
CA LEU A 379 6.19 -3.01 -1.99
C LEU A 379 5.58 -4.34 -2.44
N VAL A 380 5.68 -4.66 -3.73
CA VAL A 380 5.18 -5.94 -4.27
C VAL A 380 5.98 -7.11 -3.69
N SER A 381 7.31 -6.95 -3.53
CA SER A 381 8.17 -7.95 -2.90
C SER A 381 7.76 -8.25 -1.45
N ILE A 382 7.43 -7.23 -0.65
CA ILE A 382 6.88 -7.41 0.70
C ILE A 382 5.56 -8.19 0.64
N SER A 383 4.66 -7.77 -0.26
CA SER A 383 3.36 -8.42 -0.40
C SER A 383 3.51 -9.91 -0.74
N LEU A 384 4.37 -10.25 -1.70
CA LEU A 384 4.68 -11.64 -2.05
C LEU A 384 5.31 -12.41 -0.88
N GLY A 385 6.29 -11.81 -0.20
CA GLY A 385 6.95 -12.44 0.96
C GLY A 385 5.98 -12.71 2.10
N VAL A 386 5.17 -11.72 2.48
CA VAL A 386 4.21 -11.86 3.58
C VAL A 386 3.08 -12.80 3.22
N LEU A 387 2.51 -12.71 2.00
CA LEU A 387 1.44 -13.59 1.55
C LEU A 387 1.89 -15.05 1.54
N ASN A 388 3.09 -15.32 1.01
CA ASN A 388 3.64 -16.66 0.98
C ASN A 388 3.96 -17.22 2.38
N LEU A 389 4.12 -16.38 3.41
CA LEU A 389 4.26 -16.82 4.81
C LEU A 389 2.92 -17.09 5.51
N LEU A 390 1.78 -16.70 4.92
CA LEU A 390 0.48 -17.00 5.52
C LEU A 390 0.21 -18.50 5.54
N PRO A 391 -0.50 -19.04 6.56
CA PRO A 391 -0.78 -20.46 6.70
C PRO A 391 -1.86 -20.94 5.72
N ILE A 392 -1.67 -20.66 4.43
CA ILE A 392 -2.57 -21.07 3.34
C ILE A 392 -1.95 -22.26 2.61
N PRO A 393 -2.58 -23.43 2.61
CA PRO A 393 -1.99 -24.70 2.13
C PRO A 393 -1.62 -24.79 0.65
N VAL A 394 -1.58 -23.76 -0.11
CA VAL A 394 -1.09 -23.71 -1.51
C VAL A 394 0.18 -22.86 -1.60
N LEU A 395 0.42 -22.06 -0.56
CA LEU A 395 1.57 -21.18 -0.44
C LEU A 395 2.64 -21.82 0.46
N ASP A 396 3.84 -21.27 0.44
CA ASP A 396 4.95 -21.76 1.27
C ASP A 396 4.59 -21.84 2.77
N GLY A 397 3.86 -20.86 3.28
CA GLY A 397 3.39 -20.81 4.66
C GLY A 397 2.54 -22.00 5.06
N GLY A 398 1.74 -22.55 4.14
CA GLY A 398 1.00 -23.79 4.37
C GLY A 398 1.92 -25.01 4.51
N HIS A 399 2.95 -25.09 3.67
CA HIS A 399 3.97 -26.14 3.80
C HIS A 399 4.79 -25.98 5.09
N LEU A 400 5.09 -24.75 5.50
CA LEU A 400 5.74 -24.47 6.80
C LEU A 400 4.91 -24.99 7.97
N VAL A 401 3.59 -24.81 7.94
CA VAL A 401 2.70 -25.37 8.98
C VAL A 401 2.74 -26.89 8.98
N PHE A 402 2.70 -27.53 7.83
CA PHE A 402 2.75 -28.99 7.71
C PHE A 402 4.08 -29.54 8.26
N TYR A 403 5.22 -28.98 7.89
CA TYR A 403 6.53 -29.45 8.34
C TYR A 403 6.79 -29.12 9.81
N THR A 404 6.26 -27.99 10.30
CA THR A 404 6.33 -27.66 11.73
C THR A 404 5.51 -28.65 12.58
N ALA A 405 4.30 -28.97 12.12
CA ALA A 405 3.46 -29.97 12.78
C ALA A 405 4.10 -31.36 12.76
N GLU A 406 4.75 -31.75 11.66
CA GLU A 406 5.51 -33.00 11.55
C GLU A 406 6.68 -33.00 12.54
N TRP A 407 7.44 -31.93 12.62
CA TRP A 407 8.58 -31.80 13.54
C TRP A 407 8.16 -31.94 14.99
N ILE A 408 7.07 -31.29 15.41
CA ILE A 408 6.55 -31.38 16.78
C ILE A 408 6.03 -32.79 17.10
N ARG A 409 5.35 -33.45 16.13
CA ARG A 409 4.74 -34.78 16.33
C ARG A 409 5.72 -35.94 16.15
N GLY A 410 6.89 -35.71 15.55
CA GLY A 410 7.86 -36.74 15.20
C GLY A 410 7.42 -37.68 14.06
N LYS A 411 6.29 -37.42 13.40
CA LYS A 411 5.77 -38.20 12.26
C LYS A 411 5.00 -37.30 11.28
N PRO A 412 5.04 -37.60 9.96
CA PRO A 412 4.38 -36.83 8.94
C PRO A 412 2.86 -36.78 9.14
N LEU A 413 2.24 -35.72 8.66
CA LEU A 413 0.78 -35.60 8.55
C LEU A 413 0.27 -36.60 7.50
N SER A 414 -0.91 -37.17 7.75
CA SER A 414 -1.52 -38.09 6.80
C SER A 414 -1.80 -37.38 5.47
N GLU A 415 -1.64 -38.10 4.36
CA GLU A 415 -1.92 -37.59 3.01
C GLU A 415 -3.34 -37.00 2.88
N ARG A 416 -4.29 -37.63 3.60
CA ARG A 416 -5.69 -37.15 3.63
C ARG A 416 -5.80 -35.74 4.21
N ILE A 417 -5.11 -35.44 5.30
CA ILE A 417 -5.11 -34.10 5.93
C ILE A 417 -4.44 -33.09 5.00
N GLN A 418 -3.31 -33.46 4.39
CA GLN A 418 -2.63 -32.59 3.42
C GLN A 418 -3.50 -32.31 2.20
N ALA A 419 -4.15 -33.33 1.63
CA ALA A 419 -5.02 -33.18 0.47
C ALA A 419 -6.26 -32.32 0.75
N VAL A 420 -6.90 -32.48 1.94
CA VAL A 420 -8.02 -31.60 2.35
C VAL A 420 -7.55 -30.18 2.52
N GLY A 421 -6.42 -29.95 3.18
CA GLY A 421 -5.84 -28.62 3.34
C GLY A 421 -5.57 -27.96 1.99
N LEU A 422 -4.92 -28.65 1.05
CA LEU A 422 -4.63 -28.15 -0.29
C LEU A 422 -5.90 -27.76 -1.06
N ARG A 423 -6.96 -28.60 -1.01
CA ARG A 423 -8.25 -28.27 -1.65
C ARG A 423 -8.89 -27.03 -1.07
N PHE A 424 -8.87 -26.88 0.25
CA PHE A 424 -9.40 -25.70 0.92
C PHE A 424 -8.57 -24.44 0.57
N GLY A 425 -7.24 -24.54 0.62
CA GLY A 425 -6.36 -23.44 0.26
C GLY A 425 -6.55 -22.99 -1.19
N LEU A 426 -6.67 -23.94 -2.12
CA LEU A 426 -6.93 -23.66 -3.54
C LEU A 426 -8.28 -22.94 -3.72
N ALA A 427 -9.34 -23.42 -3.07
CA ALA A 427 -10.66 -22.79 -3.13
C ALA A 427 -10.62 -21.33 -2.58
N ALA A 428 -9.96 -21.12 -1.44
CA ALA A 428 -9.79 -19.79 -0.86
C ALA A 428 -8.99 -18.85 -1.79
N MET A 429 -7.91 -19.35 -2.40
CA MET A 429 -7.10 -18.58 -3.35
C MET A 429 -7.90 -18.21 -4.60
N LEU A 430 -8.66 -19.14 -5.17
CA LEU A 430 -9.51 -18.88 -6.34
C LEU A 430 -10.61 -17.86 -6.02
N LEU A 431 -11.22 -17.93 -4.82
CA LEU A 431 -12.19 -16.94 -4.36
C LEU A 431 -11.57 -15.55 -4.24
N MET A 432 -10.40 -15.44 -3.59
CA MET A 432 -9.70 -14.15 -3.49
C MET A 432 -9.33 -13.58 -4.86
N MET A 433 -8.90 -14.44 -5.79
CA MET A 433 -8.57 -14.02 -7.15
C MET A 433 -9.83 -13.51 -7.89
N ALA A 434 -10.96 -14.20 -7.76
CA ALA A 434 -12.24 -13.75 -8.34
C ALA A 434 -12.67 -12.39 -7.80
N VAL A 435 -12.56 -12.17 -6.48
CA VAL A 435 -12.83 -10.87 -5.86
C VAL A 435 -11.86 -9.79 -6.36
N ALA A 436 -10.57 -10.09 -6.46
CA ALA A 436 -9.56 -9.17 -6.95
C ALA A 436 -9.84 -8.75 -8.41
N PHE A 437 -10.18 -9.70 -9.29
CA PHE A 437 -10.56 -9.39 -10.67
C PHE A 437 -11.86 -8.58 -10.76
N PHE A 438 -12.85 -8.91 -9.94
CA PHE A 438 -14.10 -8.14 -9.87
C PHE A 438 -13.83 -6.68 -9.46
N ASN A 439 -12.99 -6.48 -8.46
CA ASN A 439 -12.58 -5.14 -8.02
C ASN A 439 -11.83 -4.38 -9.12
N ASP A 440 -10.92 -5.05 -9.84
CA ASP A 440 -10.17 -4.45 -10.93
C ASP A 440 -11.09 -3.99 -12.06
N ILE A 441 -12.06 -4.82 -12.45
CA ILE A 441 -13.05 -4.48 -13.48
C ILE A 441 -13.88 -3.27 -13.04
N ASN A 442 -14.36 -3.26 -11.80
CA ASN A 442 -15.13 -2.12 -11.27
C ASN A 442 -14.32 -0.82 -11.22
N ARG A 443 -13.00 -0.89 -10.98
CA ARG A 443 -12.13 0.30 -10.98
C ARG A 443 -11.85 0.83 -12.39
N LEU A 444 -11.82 -0.04 -13.38
CA LEU A 444 -11.52 0.33 -14.78
C LEU A 444 -12.74 0.79 -15.56
N PHE A 445 -13.91 0.28 -15.24
CA PHE A 445 -15.14 0.46 -16.04
C PHE A 445 -16.33 1.02 -15.24
N GLY A 446 -16.26 1.13 -13.91
CA GLY A 446 -17.25 1.73 -13.02
C GLY A 446 -16.81 3.11 -12.57
#